data_adfc91d59e2720f183940bf0ecfe2344
#
_entry.id   adfc91d59e2720f183940bf0ecfe2344
#
_cell.length_a   1.000
_cell.length_b   1.000
_cell.length_c   1.000
_cell.angle_alpha   90.00
_cell.angle_beta   90.00
_cell.angle_gamma   90.00
#
_symmetry.space_group_name_H-M   'P 1'
#
loop_
_entity.id
_entity.type
_entity.pdbx_description
1 polymer ?
#
loop_
_entity_poly.entity_id
_entity_poly.type
_entity_poly.pdbx_seq_one_letter_code
_entity_poly.pdbx_strand_id
1 'polypeptide(L)'
;MDENQNIDITDKSRIPLKRVLGLTTGILLVAGNIIGSGVFKKIAPMSAVLMNRNYILLAWTLAGIVSLFGAFTIAGLASMTTESGGIYEYLRITFGNFFSFLYGWASFFIIGSGGIAAIAFIFSQSVNAIIPLPDPLSTWQHISIGHFIFPFESSGVKILSVFSIILLTAINFIGAKKGGYLNNVLTAAKILGIILLIIMVLFHKSSGVQPEIISRQSLHSHTNIFSAIIVAMLSAFWAYDGWYCLSFVSGEIKNPKRNVPLSIITGIGISVIIYILLNGAFMHVMPISSLAKIGENNIAALEVARILSGNSGIMAIALLIAISTFGTLNANIIAYPRLYFRMAQEKFFPEKAANVHPRFRTPYVALVYSMVWSCILIISGTFDLLTDMVIFAEFLFFVLLGWGLIKMKRQGRISAKLIAYPLAPIVLILFSLLLIINTIIEEPIQSISGLLFTLSGIPVYYYYRKKKNIISEENPSFGKIILD
;
A
#
# COMPACT_ATOMS: atom_id res chain seq x y z
N MET A 1 -9.65 -35.32 16.78
CA MET A 1 -10.24 -36.10 15.68
C MET A 1 -9.78 -35.45 14.40
N ASP A 2 -8.80 -36.10 13.76
CA ASP A 2 -8.25 -35.64 12.46
C ASP A 2 -9.22 -36.06 11.36
N GLU A 3 -9.98 -35.11 10.83
CA GLU A 3 -10.67 -35.30 9.56
C GLU A 3 -9.62 -35.27 8.44
N ASN A 4 -9.10 -36.44 8.09
CA ASN A 4 -8.43 -36.67 6.83
C ASN A 4 -9.47 -36.56 5.69
N GLN A 5 -9.80 -35.34 5.28
CA GLN A 5 -10.46 -35.11 4.01
C GLN A 5 -9.48 -35.57 2.92
N ASN A 6 -9.83 -36.61 2.19
CA ASN A 6 -9.14 -37.01 0.96
C ASN A 6 -9.24 -35.88 -0.05
N ILE A 7 -8.23 -34.98 -0.03
CA ILE A 7 -8.11 -33.88 -0.97
C ILE A 7 -7.69 -34.50 -2.30
N ASP A 8 -8.53 -34.40 -3.30
CA ASP A 8 -8.20 -34.78 -4.67
C ASP A 8 -7.04 -33.91 -5.17
N ILE A 9 -5.84 -34.49 -5.19
CA ILE A 9 -4.58 -33.82 -5.54
C ILE A 9 -4.55 -33.40 -7.02
N THR A 10 -5.47 -33.89 -7.84
CA THR A 10 -5.56 -33.58 -9.27
C THR A 10 -6.14 -32.20 -9.53
N ASP A 11 -7.01 -31.68 -8.66
CA ASP A 11 -7.53 -30.31 -8.75
C ASP A 11 -6.66 -29.33 -7.97
N LYS A 12 -5.69 -28.72 -8.66
CA LYS A 12 -4.75 -27.73 -8.10
C LYS A 12 -5.41 -26.49 -7.52
N SER A 13 -6.66 -26.18 -7.88
CA SER A 13 -7.41 -25.04 -7.35
C SER A 13 -7.96 -25.28 -5.93
N ARG A 14 -8.06 -26.54 -5.49
CA ARG A 14 -8.57 -26.93 -4.17
C ARG A 14 -7.49 -27.11 -3.11
N ILE A 15 -6.20 -26.98 -3.47
CA ILE A 15 -5.11 -27.11 -2.51
C ILE A 15 -5.10 -25.85 -1.60
N PRO A 16 -5.33 -25.98 -0.27
CA PRO A 16 -5.35 -24.83 0.61
C PRO A 16 -3.95 -24.24 0.82
N LEU A 17 -3.89 -22.91 1.05
CA LEU A 17 -2.67 -22.23 1.45
C LEU A 17 -2.25 -22.71 2.86
N LYS A 18 -0.92 -22.79 3.10
CA LYS A 18 -0.41 -23.29 4.39
C LYS A 18 -0.36 -22.16 5.42
N ARG A 19 -0.99 -22.32 6.58
CA ARG A 19 -0.94 -21.36 7.71
C ARG A 19 0.40 -21.43 8.43
N VAL A 20 1.34 -20.57 8.03
CA VAL A 20 2.73 -20.56 8.53
C VAL A 20 3.12 -19.27 9.25
N LEU A 21 2.38 -18.17 9.03
CA LEU A 21 2.72 -16.82 9.52
C LEU A 21 2.14 -16.62 10.93
N GLY A 22 2.99 -16.28 11.89
CA GLY A 22 2.60 -15.99 13.27
C GLY A 22 2.27 -14.52 13.51
N LEU A 23 1.89 -14.16 14.76
CA LEU A 23 1.55 -12.80 15.16
C LEU A 23 2.70 -11.80 14.89
N THR A 24 3.92 -12.14 15.34
CA THR A 24 5.09 -11.27 15.13
C THR A 24 5.33 -10.99 13.65
N THR A 25 5.27 -12.01 12.81
CA THR A 25 5.39 -11.82 11.34
C THR A 25 4.25 -10.97 10.80
N GLY A 26 3.02 -11.13 11.32
CA GLY A 26 1.89 -10.29 10.95
C GLY A 26 2.12 -8.81 11.29
N ILE A 27 2.57 -8.51 12.51
CA ILE A 27 2.91 -7.13 12.93
C ILE A 27 4.01 -6.54 12.05
N LEU A 28 5.08 -7.30 11.81
CA LEU A 28 6.19 -6.85 10.97
C LEU A 28 5.80 -6.75 9.49
N LEU A 29 4.85 -7.53 9.00
CA LEU A 29 4.27 -7.37 7.67
C LEU A 29 3.52 -6.03 7.55
N VAL A 30 2.68 -5.69 8.51
CA VAL A 30 1.95 -4.42 8.52
C VAL A 30 2.90 -3.25 8.65
N ALA A 31 3.75 -3.21 9.67
CA ALA A 31 4.72 -2.14 9.85
C ALA A 31 5.70 -2.05 8.66
N GLY A 32 6.11 -3.21 8.13
CA GLY A 32 6.99 -3.31 6.96
C GLY A 32 6.34 -2.80 5.69
N ASN A 33 5.04 -2.93 5.54
CA ASN A 33 4.30 -2.42 4.40
C ASN A 33 4.07 -0.91 4.49
N ILE A 34 3.70 -0.41 5.67
CA ILE A 34 3.50 1.02 5.94
C ILE A 34 4.82 1.79 5.84
N ILE A 35 5.86 1.37 6.57
CA ILE A 35 7.14 2.10 6.65
C ILE A 35 7.93 1.87 5.34
N GLY A 36 7.57 2.61 4.32
CA GLY A 36 8.15 2.58 2.98
C GLY A 36 8.90 3.86 2.63
N SER A 37 8.69 4.33 1.41
CA SER A 37 9.29 5.57 0.88
C SER A 37 8.65 6.85 1.43
N GLY A 38 7.37 6.78 1.81
CA GLY A 38 6.54 7.95 2.12
C GLY A 38 7.11 8.80 3.25
N VAL A 39 7.52 8.19 4.37
CA VAL A 39 8.03 8.92 5.53
C VAL A 39 9.34 9.67 5.25
N PHE A 40 10.14 9.23 4.27
CA PHE A 40 11.38 9.87 3.90
C PHE A 40 11.21 10.99 2.87
N LYS A 41 10.10 10.98 2.12
CA LYS A 41 9.88 11.89 0.99
C LYS A 41 8.78 12.93 1.27
N LYS A 42 7.66 12.52 1.87
CA LYS A 42 6.42 13.31 1.90
C LYS A 42 6.44 14.51 2.86
N ILE A 43 7.46 14.67 3.71
CA ILE A 43 7.61 15.89 4.52
C ILE A 43 7.85 17.13 3.65
N ALA A 44 8.50 17.02 2.50
CA ALA A 44 8.78 18.17 1.60
C ALA A 44 7.48 18.78 1.05
N PRO A 45 6.59 18.06 0.35
CA PRO A 45 5.31 18.63 -0.11
C PRO A 45 4.44 19.11 1.05
N MET A 46 4.39 18.40 2.18
CA MET A 46 3.66 18.87 3.37
C MET A 46 4.21 20.19 3.91
N SER A 47 5.54 20.37 3.89
CA SER A 47 6.19 21.61 4.30
C SER A 47 5.86 22.76 3.33
N ALA A 48 5.78 22.51 2.04
CA ALA A 48 5.41 23.51 1.04
C ALA A 48 3.98 24.01 1.21
N VAL A 49 3.05 23.14 1.60
CA VAL A 49 1.64 23.47 1.82
C VAL A 49 1.43 24.17 3.16
N LEU A 50 2.02 23.68 4.24
CA LEU A 50 1.65 24.09 5.60
C LEU A 50 2.59 25.14 6.19
N MET A 51 3.86 25.19 5.82
CA MET A 51 4.89 26.11 6.31
C MET A 51 4.89 26.28 7.85
N ASN A 52 4.40 25.27 8.59
CA ASN A 52 4.28 25.29 10.04
C ASN A 52 4.48 23.90 10.65
N ARG A 53 5.42 23.79 11.58
CA ARG A 53 5.78 22.54 12.25
C ARG A 53 4.59 21.85 12.92
N ASN A 54 3.78 22.62 13.65
CA ASN A 54 2.68 22.06 14.43
C ASN A 54 1.57 21.52 13.51
N TYR A 55 1.29 22.21 12.41
CA TYR A 55 0.30 21.75 11.42
C TYR A 55 0.79 20.53 10.64
N ILE A 56 2.09 20.45 10.34
CA ILE A 56 2.69 19.24 9.71
C ILE A 56 2.54 18.05 10.66
N LEU A 57 2.93 18.18 11.93
CA LEU A 57 2.77 17.10 12.92
C LEU A 57 1.31 16.75 13.18
N LEU A 58 0.42 17.76 13.17
CA LEU A 58 -1.03 17.54 13.28
C LEU A 58 -1.54 16.72 12.09
N ALA A 59 -1.16 17.06 10.86
CA ALA A 59 -1.56 16.30 9.67
C ALA A 59 -1.08 14.85 9.72
N TRP A 60 0.17 14.58 10.12
CA TRP A 60 0.69 13.24 10.35
C TRP A 60 -0.11 12.49 11.42
N THR A 61 -0.43 13.14 12.53
CA THR A 61 -1.18 12.54 13.65
C THR A 61 -2.61 12.21 13.22
N LEU A 62 -3.31 13.16 12.57
CA LEU A 62 -4.68 12.94 12.09
C LEU A 62 -4.76 11.83 11.05
N ALA A 63 -3.83 11.78 10.09
CA ALA A 63 -3.77 10.71 9.11
C ALA A 63 -3.55 9.33 9.78
N GLY A 64 -2.68 9.26 10.78
CA GLY A 64 -2.47 8.06 11.59
C GLY A 64 -3.73 7.63 12.37
N ILE A 65 -4.45 8.58 12.96
CA ILE A 65 -5.72 8.31 13.67
C ILE A 65 -6.78 7.78 12.70
N VAL A 66 -6.95 8.39 11.53
CA VAL A 66 -7.90 7.92 10.50
C VAL A 66 -7.52 6.52 10.03
N SER A 67 -6.23 6.24 9.80
CA SER A 67 -5.75 4.90 9.47
C SER A 67 -6.05 3.88 10.57
N LEU A 68 -5.94 4.25 11.86
CA LEU A 68 -6.35 3.40 12.98
C LEU A 68 -7.87 3.12 12.98
N PHE A 69 -8.71 4.11 12.65
CA PHE A 69 -10.14 3.87 12.50
C PHE A 69 -10.45 2.96 11.31
N GLY A 70 -9.70 3.08 10.21
CA GLY A 70 -9.71 2.11 9.12
C GLY A 70 -9.36 0.71 9.59
N ALA A 71 -8.30 0.57 10.41
CA ALA A 71 -7.89 -0.70 11.00
C ALA A 71 -8.97 -1.33 11.88
N PHE A 72 -9.63 -0.54 12.74
CA PHE A 72 -10.75 -1.04 13.56
C PHE A 72 -11.93 -1.50 12.69
N THR A 73 -12.18 -0.80 11.58
CA THR A 73 -13.21 -1.16 10.61
C THR A 73 -12.89 -2.51 9.95
N ILE A 74 -11.67 -2.68 9.45
CA ILE A 74 -11.23 -3.94 8.85
C ILE A 74 -11.16 -5.07 9.89
N ALA A 75 -10.71 -4.79 11.11
CA ALA A 75 -10.70 -5.77 12.19
C ALA A 75 -12.11 -6.33 12.48
N GLY A 76 -13.13 -5.47 12.42
CA GLY A 76 -14.51 -5.87 12.52
C GLY A 76 -14.96 -6.79 11.39
N LEU A 77 -14.65 -6.44 10.14
CA LEU A 77 -14.97 -7.25 8.96
C LEU A 77 -14.16 -8.57 8.93
N ALA A 78 -12.89 -8.54 9.34
CA ALA A 78 -12.04 -9.73 9.42
C ALA A 78 -12.55 -10.79 10.42
N SER A 79 -13.42 -10.42 11.36
CA SER A 79 -14.05 -11.39 12.25
C SER A 79 -15.04 -12.32 11.54
N MET A 80 -15.54 -11.93 10.37
CA MET A 80 -16.54 -12.68 9.60
C MET A 80 -15.94 -13.82 8.77
N THR A 81 -14.69 -13.68 8.34
CA THR A 81 -14.04 -14.65 7.44
C THR A 81 -12.57 -14.83 7.75
N THR A 82 -12.05 -16.01 7.46
CA THR A 82 -10.62 -16.34 7.55
C THR A 82 -10.00 -16.56 6.17
N GLU A 83 -10.78 -16.32 5.11
CA GLU A 83 -10.34 -16.48 3.73
C GLU A 83 -9.32 -15.40 3.35
N SER A 84 -8.44 -15.75 2.41
CA SER A 84 -7.54 -14.79 1.77
C SER A 84 -8.33 -13.84 0.87
N GLY A 85 -7.73 -12.67 0.56
CA GLY A 85 -8.34 -11.69 -0.33
C GLY A 85 -8.77 -10.39 0.36
N GLY A 86 -8.79 -10.36 1.70
CA GLY A 86 -8.98 -9.16 2.52
C GLY A 86 -10.14 -8.28 2.07
N ILE A 87 -9.88 -7.05 1.65
CA ILE A 87 -10.91 -6.07 1.21
C ILE A 87 -11.82 -6.64 0.12
N TYR A 88 -11.29 -7.39 -0.84
CA TYR A 88 -12.10 -8.06 -1.88
C TYR A 88 -13.15 -8.98 -1.25
N GLU A 89 -12.72 -9.81 -0.30
CA GLU A 89 -13.61 -10.75 0.37
C GLU A 89 -14.63 -10.04 1.27
N TYR A 90 -14.22 -8.99 1.97
CA TYR A 90 -15.12 -8.18 2.80
C TYR A 90 -16.20 -7.51 1.96
N LEU A 91 -15.84 -6.92 0.81
CA LEU A 91 -16.81 -6.33 -0.11
C LEU A 91 -17.73 -7.41 -0.72
N ARG A 92 -17.20 -8.60 -0.99
CA ARG A 92 -17.98 -9.73 -1.51
C ARG A 92 -19.07 -10.16 -0.53
N ILE A 93 -18.73 -10.32 0.72
CA ILE A 93 -19.65 -10.73 1.79
C ILE A 93 -20.70 -9.62 2.08
N THR A 94 -20.31 -8.36 1.99
CA THR A 94 -21.16 -7.22 2.38
C THR A 94 -22.06 -6.72 1.25
N PHE A 95 -21.57 -6.67 0.02
CA PHE A 95 -22.22 -6.06 -1.15
C PHE A 95 -22.30 -6.97 -2.37
N GLY A 96 -21.73 -8.18 -2.30
CA GLY A 96 -21.73 -9.14 -3.41
C GLY A 96 -20.62 -8.92 -4.43
N ASN A 97 -20.73 -9.68 -5.52
CA ASN A 97 -19.64 -9.85 -6.49
C ASN A 97 -19.31 -8.59 -7.31
N PHE A 98 -20.25 -7.67 -7.48
CA PHE A 98 -20.02 -6.48 -8.31
C PHE A 98 -18.97 -5.54 -7.70
N PHE A 99 -19.18 -5.09 -6.47
CA PHE A 99 -18.25 -4.18 -5.81
C PHE A 99 -16.92 -4.83 -5.48
N SER A 100 -16.91 -6.11 -5.10
CA SER A 100 -15.67 -6.85 -4.88
C SER A 100 -14.87 -7.00 -6.16
N PHE A 101 -15.54 -7.27 -7.30
CA PHE A 101 -14.86 -7.33 -8.59
C PHE A 101 -14.23 -5.99 -8.98
N LEU A 102 -14.97 -4.88 -8.83
CA LEU A 102 -14.45 -3.55 -9.16
C LEU A 102 -13.20 -3.21 -8.30
N TYR A 103 -13.24 -3.54 -7.00
CA TYR A 103 -12.06 -3.40 -6.14
C TYR A 103 -10.89 -4.27 -6.63
N GLY A 104 -11.14 -5.52 -6.92
CA GLY A 104 -10.10 -6.43 -7.40
C GLY A 104 -9.52 -6.01 -8.76
N TRP A 105 -10.37 -5.49 -9.66
CA TRP A 105 -9.96 -4.91 -10.93
C TRP A 105 -9.06 -3.68 -10.73
N ALA A 106 -9.52 -2.71 -9.94
CA ALA A 106 -8.72 -1.54 -9.59
C ALA A 106 -7.40 -1.93 -8.91
N SER A 107 -7.44 -2.94 -8.02
CA SER A 107 -6.24 -3.45 -7.36
C SER A 107 -5.24 -4.06 -8.33
N PHE A 108 -5.69 -4.82 -9.32
CA PHE A 108 -4.79 -5.41 -10.30
C PHE A 108 -4.18 -4.35 -11.22
N PHE A 109 -4.98 -3.43 -11.74
CA PHE A 109 -4.53 -2.49 -12.76
C PHE A 109 -3.81 -1.27 -12.19
N ILE A 110 -4.18 -0.78 -10.99
CA ILE A 110 -3.64 0.46 -10.42
C ILE A 110 -3.13 0.25 -9.00
N ILE A 111 -4.00 -0.12 -8.04
CA ILE A 111 -3.69 -0.02 -6.61
C ILE A 111 -2.48 -0.90 -6.25
N GLY A 112 -2.61 -2.21 -6.42
CA GLY A 112 -1.57 -3.16 -6.04
C GLY A 112 -0.36 -3.13 -6.96
N SER A 113 -0.59 -3.24 -8.27
CA SER A 113 0.52 -3.27 -9.23
C SER A 113 1.19 -1.92 -9.41
N GLY A 114 0.42 -0.81 -9.31
CA GLY A 114 0.96 0.55 -9.31
C GLY A 114 1.78 0.83 -8.04
N GLY A 115 1.30 0.40 -6.88
CA GLY A 115 2.04 0.47 -5.62
C GLY A 115 3.36 -0.31 -5.68
N ILE A 116 3.35 -1.54 -6.22
CA ILE A 116 4.56 -2.34 -6.44
C ILE A 116 5.54 -1.60 -7.37
N ALA A 117 5.06 -1.05 -8.48
CA ALA A 117 5.88 -0.31 -9.44
C ALA A 117 6.50 0.95 -8.81
N ALA A 118 5.70 1.77 -8.13
CA ALA A 118 6.14 2.98 -7.47
C ALA A 118 7.20 2.72 -6.38
N ILE A 119 6.99 1.70 -5.54
CA ILE A 119 7.94 1.34 -4.47
C ILE A 119 9.25 0.81 -5.07
N ALA A 120 9.19 -0.01 -6.13
CA ALA A 120 10.38 -0.51 -6.82
C ALA A 120 11.20 0.63 -7.44
N PHE A 121 10.52 1.66 -7.97
CA PHE A 121 11.17 2.85 -8.52
C PHE A 121 11.95 3.62 -7.45
N ILE A 122 11.35 3.88 -6.27
CA ILE A 122 12.04 4.54 -5.15
C ILE A 122 13.20 3.71 -4.60
N PHE A 123 13.05 2.38 -4.52
CA PHE A 123 14.16 1.49 -4.20
C PHE A 123 15.34 1.75 -5.14
N SER A 124 15.08 1.72 -6.44
CA SER A 124 16.13 1.89 -7.45
C SER A 124 16.73 3.30 -7.47
N GLN A 125 15.92 4.34 -7.24
CA GLN A 125 16.42 5.71 -7.05
C GLN A 125 17.36 5.80 -5.83
N SER A 126 17.02 5.12 -4.74
CA SER A 126 17.86 5.10 -3.54
C SER A 126 19.21 4.39 -3.78
N VAL A 127 19.19 3.30 -4.54
CA VAL A 127 20.43 2.63 -4.99
C VAL A 127 21.22 3.53 -5.91
N ASN A 128 20.57 4.24 -6.84
CA ASN A 128 21.22 5.18 -7.76
C ASN A 128 21.92 6.35 -7.02
N ALA A 129 21.40 6.76 -5.88
CA ALA A 129 22.03 7.76 -5.02
C ALA A 129 23.35 7.28 -4.35
N ILE A 130 23.53 5.95 -4.22
CA ILE A 130 24.74 5.32 -3.66
C ILE A 130 25.73 5.00 -4.77
N ILE A 131 25.23 4.35 -5.83
CA ILE A 131 26.01 3.89 -6.98
C ILE A 131 25.29 4.38 -8.22
N PRO A 132 25.85 5.37 -8.94
CA PRO A 132 25.23 5.87 -10.17
C PRO A 132 24.98 4.75 -11.16
N LEU A 133 23.70 4.53 -11.49
CA LEU A 133 23.31 3.50 -12.45
C LEU A 133 23.54 4.01 -13.88
N PRO A 134 24.05 3.16 -14.78
CA PRO A 134 24.19 3.55 -16.18
C PRO A 134 22.80 3.79 -16.80
N ASP A 135 22.70 4.79 -17.65
CA ASP A 135 21.47 5.12 -18.39
C ASP A 135 21.62 4.78 -19.89
N PRO A 136 21.48 3.50 -20.25
CA PRO A 136 21.78 3.01 -21.60
C PRO A 136 20.84 3.56 -22.68
N LEU A 137 19.66 4.07 -22.30
CA LEU A 137 18.65 4.60 -23.22
C LEU A 137 18.54 6.13 -23.16
N SER A 138 19.54 6.81 -22.59
CA SER A 138 19.58 8.27 -22.44
C SER A 138 19.38 9.03 -23.78
N THR A 139 19.81 8.44 -24.90
CA THR A 139 19.60 9.01 -26.24
C THR A 139 18.11 9.15 -26.60
N TRP A 140 17.24 8.30 -26.02
CA TRP A 140 15.82 8.25 -26.33
C TRP A 140 14.94 8.82 -25.21
N GLN A 141 15.52 9.42 -24.19
CA GLN A 141 14.80 9.98 -23.03
C GLN A 141 13.74 11.03 -23.41
N HIS A 142 13.89 11.68 -24.58
CA HIS A 142 12.95 12.71 -25.07
C HIS A 142 11.67 12.12 -25.67
N ILE A 143 11.63 10.80 -25.92
CA ILE A 143 10.45 10.14 -26.48
C ILE A 143 9.39 10.05 -25.39
N SER A 144 8.27 10.75 -25.60
CA SER A 144 7.11 10.70 -24.72
C SER A 144 5.86 10.25 -25.49
N ILE A 145 4.98 9.53 -24.80
CA ILE A 145 3.68 9.14 -25.31
C ILE A 145 2.63 9.99 -24.58
N GLY A 146 1.93 10.87 -25.34
CA GLY A 146 0.88 11.72 -24.77
C GLY A 146 1.35 12.75 -23.75
N HIS A 147 2.63 13.11 -23.72
CA HIS A 147 3.28 14.03 -22.75
C HIS A 147 3.27 13.56 -21.28
N PHE A 148 2.77 12.36 -20.98
CA PHE A 148 2.67 11.82 -19.60
C PHE A 148 3.53 10.57 -19.39
N ILE A 149 3.86 9.85 -20.45
CA ILE A 149 4.61 8.60 -20.38
C ILE A 149 5.99 8.82 -21.01
N PHE A 150 7.04 8.63 -20.21
CA PHE A 150 8.44 8.72 -20.63
C PHE A 150 9.15 7.37 -20.50
N PRO A 151 8.98 6.44 -21.48
CA PRO A 151 9.41 5.05 -21.31
C PRO A 151 10.91 4.89 -21.08
N PHE A 152 11.71 5.79 -21.67
CA PHE A 152 13.17 5.69 -21.70
C PHE A 152 13.88 6.60 -20.70
N GLU A 153 13.14 7.48 -20.00
CA GLU A 153 13.70 8.31 -18.94
C GLU A 153 14.18 7.45 -17.77
N SER A 154 15.37 7.75 -17.24
CA SER A 154 15.98 7.05 -16.12
C SER A 154 16.03 5.53 -16.32
N SER A 155 16.44 5.09 -17.50
CA SER A 155 16.38 3.68 -17.92
C SER A 155 17.12 2.74 -16.96
N GLY A 156 18.26 3.16 -16.40
CA GLY A 156 19.00 2.37 -15.41
C GLY A 156 18.18 2.12 -14.13
N VAL A 157 17.47 3.14 -13.64
CA VAL A 157 16.56 3.03 -12.49
C VAL A 157 15.40 2.08 -12.82
N LYS A 158 14.80 2.19 -14.00
CA LYS A 158 13.71 1.30 -14.44
C LYS A 158 14.16 -0.15 -14.56
N ILE A 159 15.34 -0.41 -15.12
CA ILE A 159 15.92 -1.75 -15.25
C ILE A 159 16.12 -2.39 -13.87
N LEU A 160 16.69 -1.65 -12.91
CA LEU A 160 16.86 -2.15 -11.55
C LEU A 160 15.51 -2.39 -10.85
N SER A 161 14.52 -1.55 -11.11
CA SER A 161 13.16 -1.72 -10.59
C SER A 161 12.52 -3.01 -11.08
N VAL A 162 12.57 -3.27 -12.38
CA VAL A 162 12.09 -4.53 -12.98
C VAL A 162 12.83 -5.74 -12.39
N PHE A 163 14.16 -5.66 -12.30
CA PHE A 163 14.98 -6.73 -11.70
C PHE A 163 14.57 -7.02 -10.26
N SER A 164 14.35 -5.98 -9.45
CA SER A 164 13.96 -6.14 -8.03
C SER A 164 12.60 -6.82 -7.88
N ILE A 165 11.62 -6.49 -8.74
CA ILE A 165 10.30 -7.15 -8.75
C ILE A 165 10.45 -8.62 -9.14
N ILE A 166 11.21 -8.94 -10.18
CA ILE A 166 11.44 -10.34 -10.63
C ILE A 166 12.12 -11.13 -9.51
N LEU A 167 13.17 -10.58 -8.90
CA LEU A 167 13.91 -11.24 -7.82
C LEU A 167 13.02 -11.57 -6.62
N LEU A 168 12.26 -10.57 -6.13
CA LEU A 168 11.38 -10.77 -4.99
C LEU A 168 10.21 -11.69 -5.32
N THR A 169 9.69 -11.64 -6.54
CA THR A 169 8.67 -12.59 -6.99
C THR A 169 9.21 -14.02 -6.99
N ALA A 170 10.44 -14.24 -7.45
CA ALA A 170 11.08 -15.55 -7.42
C ALA A 170 11.28 -16.08 -5.98
N ILE A 171 11.68 -15.21 -5.04
CA ILE A 171 11.80 -15.58 -3.62
C ILE A 171 10.44 -16.00 -3.05
N ASN A 172 9.39 -15.24 -3.34
CA ASN A 172 8.04 -15.50 -2.83
C ASN A 172 7.37 -16.70 -3.54
N PHE A 173 7.77 -17.01 -4.75
CA PHE A 173 7.36 -18.24 -5.46
C PHE A 173 7.79 -19.50 -4.68
N ILE A 174 9.00 -19.50 -4.10
CA ILE A 174 9.57 -20.65 -3.35
C ILE A 174 8.81 -20.91 -2.03
N GLY A 175 8.05 -19.94 -1.52
CA GLY A 175 7.16 -20.14 -0.37
C GLY A 175 6.98 -18.93 0.53
N ALA A 176 5.76 -18.75 1.03
CA ALA A 176 5.37 -17.66 1.93
C ALA A 176 6.21 -17.58 3.22
N LYS A 177 6.71 -18.72 3.73
CA LYS A 177 7.58 -18.74 4.92
C LYS A 177 8.91 -18.04 4.65
N LYS A 178 9.51 -18.24 3.48
CA LYS A 178 10.78 -17.58 3.08
C LYS A 178 10.56 -16.08 2.86
N GLY A 179 9.49 -15.70 2.15
CA GLY A 179 9.11 -14.30 1.97
C GLY A 179 8.81 -13.59 3.29
N GLY A 180 8.08 -14.24 4.21
CA GLY A 180 7.81 -13.71 5.54
C GLY A 180 9.06 -13.57 6.41
N TYR A 181 10.01 -14.52 6.35
CA TYR A 181 11.29 -14.39 7.04
C TYR A 181 12.11 -13.20 6.52
N LEU A 182 12.24 -13.10 5.18
CA LEU A 182 12.91 -11.95 4.55
C LEU A 182 12.26 -10.63 4.98
N ASN A 183 10.92 -10.55 4.96
CA ASN A 183 10.20 -9.38 5.44
C ASN A 183 10.51 -9.03 6.90
N ASN A 184 10.57 -10.02 7.79
CA ASN A 184 10.89 -9.80 9.20
C ASN A 184 12.27 -9.19 9.38
N VAL A 185 13.27 -9.72 8.68
CA VAL A 185 14.66 -9.21 8.73
C VAL A 185 14.72 -7.77 8.20
N LEU A 186 14.15 -7.52 7.02
CA LEU A 186 14.16 -6.19 6.40
C LEU A 186 13.39 -5.17 7.24
N THR A 187 12.24 -5.55 7.82
CA THR A 187 11.44 -4.65 8.65
C THR A 187 12.14 -4.36 9.99
N ALA A 188 12.76 -5.33 10.61
CA ALA A 188 13.55 -5.11 11.81
C ALA A 188 14.76 -4.17 11.52
N ALA A 189 15.47 -4.41 10.42
CA ALA A 189 16.58 -3.58 10.00
C ALA A 189 16.16 -2.13 9.72
N LYS A 190 15.04 -1.90 9.02
CA LYS A 190 14.54 -0.53 8.75
C LYS A 190 14.11 0.19 10.03
N ILE A 191 13.39 -0.47 10.94
CA ILE A 191 12.96 0.14 12.20
C ILE A 191 14.20 0.50 13.04
N LEU A 192 15.18 -0.39 13.16
CA LEU A 192 16.43 -0.11 13.85
C LEU A 192 17.17 1.07 13.21
N GLY A 193 17.31 1.09 11.89
CA GLY A 193 17.96 2.19 11.16
C GLY A 193 17.26 3.55 11.37
N ILE A 194 15.91 3.57 11.37
CA ILE A 194 15.14 4.79 11.66
C ILE A 194 15.36 5.26 13.12
N ILE A 195 15.36 4.33 14.08
CA ILE A 195 15.63 4.67 15.49
C ILE A 195 17.04 5.26 15.62
N LEU A 196 18.05 4.66 14.99
CA LEU A 196 19.42 5.18 14.98
C LEU A 196 19.48 6.59 14.35
N LEU A 197 18.77 6.82 13.26
CA LEU A 197 18.66 8.14 12.64
C LEU A 197 18.03 9.17 13.60
N ILE A 198 16.93 8.83 14.26
CA ILE A 198 16.29 9.71 15.25
C ILE A 198 17.27 10.03 16.39
N ILE A 199 17.95 9.02 16.92
CA ILE A 199 18.95 9.20 17.99
C ILE A 199 20.07 10.12 17.50
N MET A 200 20.62 9.91 16.30
CA MET A 200 21.67 10.73 15.73
C MET A 200 21.23 12.21 15.60
N VAL A 201 20.00 12.45 15.18
CA VAL A 201 19.42 13.80 15.12
C VAL A 201 19.33 14.45 16.49
N LEU A 202 18.90 13.70 17.51
CA LEU A 202 18.76 14.25 18.89
C LEU A 202 20.12 14.68 19.49
N PHE A 203 21.21 14.04 19.08
CA PHE A 203 22.57 14.44 19.49
C PHE A 203 23.20 15.51 18.60
N HIS A 204 22.56 15.84 17.46
CA HIS A 204 23.04 16.90 16.60
C HIS A 204 22.68 18.26 17.19
N LYS A 205 23.70 19.12 17.43
CA LYS A 205 23.44 20.49 17.86
C LYS A 205 22.68 21.23 16.76
N SER A 206 21.44 21.58 17.05
CA SER A 206 20.64 22.38 16.12
C SER A 206 21.40 23.64 15.73
N SER A 207 21.56 23.87 14.44
CA SER A 207 22.22 25.06 13.89
C SER A 207 21.29 26.27 14.02
N GLY A 208 20.79 26.56 15.26
CA GLY A 208 20.01 27.76 15.55
C GLY A 208 18.82 27.96 14.58
N VAL A 209 17.97 26.94 14.43
CA VAL A 209 16.71 27.09 13.67
C VAL A 209 15.89 28.16 14.39
N GLN A 210 16.02 29.41 13.93
CA GLN A 210 15.17 30.50 14.46
C GLN A 210 13.72 30.12 14.24
N PRO A 211 12.83 30.41 15.20
CA PRO A 211 11.40 30.26 14.95
C PRO A 211 11.04 31.11 13.74
N GLU A 212 10.75 30.44 12.62
CA GLU A 212 10.31 31.12 11.40
C GLU A 212 9.02 31.89 11.73
N ILE A 213 9.11 33.23 11.70
CA ILE A 213 7.95 34.09 11.79
C ILE A 213 7.11 33.81 10.54
N ILE A 214 5.93 33.26 10.73
CA ILE A 214 4.98 32.92 9.67
C ILE A 214 4.69 34.20 8.88
N SER A 215 5.33 34.35 7.74
CA SER A 215 4.90 35.35 6.76
C SER A 215 3.60 34.80 6.15
N ARG A 216 2.51 35.53 6.33
CA ARG A 216 1.18 35.21 5.73
C ARG A 216 1.20 35.09 4.19
N GLN A 217 2.30 35.45 3.56
CA GLN A 217 2.48 35.41 2.10
C GLN A 217 2.76 34.03 1.51
N SER A 218 3.05 33.00 2.32
CA SER A 218 3.40 31.66 1.84
C SER A 218 2.25 30.64 1.78
N LEU A 219 1.04 31.04 2.16
CA LEU A 219 -0.19 30.24 1.92
C LEU A 219 -0.63 30.42 0.45
N HIS A 220 0.23 30.06 -0.48
CA HIS A 220 -0.10 30.11 -1.90
C HIS A 220 -1.17 29.07 -2.22
N SER A 221 -2.32 29.55 -2.65
CA SER A 221 -3.47 28.89 -3.26
C SER A 221 -4.56 28.30 -2.35
N HIS A 222 -4.37 28.00 -1.06
CA HIS A 222 -5.45 27.46 -0.25
C HIS A 222 -6.22 28.58 0.51
N THR A 223 -7.55 28.56 0.39
CA THR A 223 -8.44 29.60 0.93
C THR A 223 -8.47 29.62 2.46
N ASN A 224 -8.11 28.50 3.12
CA ASN A 224 -8.02 28.41 4.58
C ASN A 224 -7.10 27.28 5.07
N ILE A 225 -6.67 27.35 6.32
CA ILE A 225 -5.76 26.39 6.97
C ILE A 225 -6.33 24.97 7.04
N PHE A 226 -7.65 24.82 7.14
CA PHE A 226 -8.29 23.51 7.18
C PHE A 226 -8.12 22.76 5.85
N SER A 227 -8.35 23.44 4.72
CA SER A 227 -8.09 22.89 3.38
C SER A 227 -6.61 22.50 3.21
N ALA A 228 -5.68 23.38 3.66
CA ALA A 228 -4.25 23.10 3.60
C ALA A 228 -3.85 21.84 4.40
N ILE A 229 -4.43 21.64 5.59
CA ILE A 229 -4.20 20.44 6.40
C ILE A 229 -4.70 19.19 5.66
N ILE A 230 -5.87 19.25 5.02
CA ILE A 230 -6.43 18.11 4.27
C ILE A 230 -5.54 17.76 3.08
N VAL A 231 -5.07 18.76 2.32
CA VAL A 231 -4.12 18.54 1.21
C VAL A 231 -2.82 17.90 1.72
N ALA A 232 -2.26 18.40 2.83
CA ALA A 232 -1.08 17.80 3.42
C ALA A 232 -1.32 16.35 3.91
N MET A 233 -2.53 16.04 4.39
CA MET A 233 -2.90 14.68 4.79
C MET A 233 -2.92 13.69 3.61
N LEU A 234 -3.14 14.11 2.36
CA LEU A 234 -3.00 13.24 1.19
C LEU A 234 -1.60 12.65 1.13
N SER A 235 -0.59 13.49 1.28
CA SER A 235 0.82 13.06 1.34
C SER A 235 1.09 12.11 2.50
N ALA A 236 0.49 12.38 3.67
CA ALA A 236 0.62 11.51 4.83
C ALA A 236 -0.07 10.16 4.61
N PHE A 237 -1.24 10.10 3.94
CA PHE A 237 -1.94 8.85 3.65
C PHE A 237 -1.15 7.93 2.73
N TRP A 238 -0.46 8.45 1.72
CA TRP A 238 0.48 7.64 0.94
C TRP A 238 1.54 6.99 1.85
N ALA A 239 2.06 7.72 2.83
CA ALA A 239 3.04 7.17 3.75
C ALA A 239 2.45 6.11 4.71
N TYR A 240 1.18 6.27 5.10
CA TYR A 240 0.47 5.29 5.94
C TYR A 240 -0.14 4.14 5.14
N ASP A 241 -0.12 4.18 3.81
CA ASP A 241 -0.79 3.15 3.00
C ASP A 241 -0.24 1.73 3.24
N GLY A 242 -1.05 0.72 2.86
CA GLY A 242 -0.70 -0.69 2.95
C GLY A 242 -1.01 -1.37 4.28
N TRP A 243 -1.57 -0.67 5.29
CA TRP A 243 -1.91 -1.25 6.59
C TRP A 243 -2.91 -2.41 6.51
N TYR A 244 -3.76 -2.44 5.53
CA TYR A 244 -4.79 -3.46 5.30
C TYR A 244 -4.26 -4.71 4.57
N CYS A 245 -3.07 -4.65 3.97
CA CYS A 245 -2.53 -5.73 3.11
C CYS A 245 -2.38 -7.06 3.83
N LEU A 246 -2.19 -7.06 5.16
CA LEU A 246 -2.17 -8.29 5.94
C LEU A 246 -3.47 -9.09 5.80
N SER A 247 -4.61 -8.42 5.61
CA SER A 247 -5.90 -9.09 5.43
C SER A 247 -5.96 -9.96 4.17
N PHE A 248 -5.15 -9.65 3.15
CA PHE A 248 -5.07 -10.45 1.92
C PHE A 248 -4.45 -11.83 2.15
N VAL A 249 -3.57 -11.96 3.14
CA VAL A 249 -2.88 -13.21 3.49
C VAL A 249 -3.51 -13.94 4.68
N SER A 250 -4.75 -13.61 5.06
CA SER A 250 -5.45 -14.19 6.22
C SER A 250 -5.44 -15.71 6.20
N GLY A 251 -5.54 -16.35 5.04
CA GLY A 251 -5.48 -17.79 4.86
C GLY A 251 -4.12 -18.42 5.22
N GLU A 252 -3.03 -17.63 5.30
CA GLU A 252 -1.69 -18.07 5.66
C GLU A 252 -1.32 -17.70 7.11
N ILE A 253 -2.17 -16.95 7.82
CA ILE A 253 -1.96 -16.52 9.21
C ILE A 253 -2.45 -17.59 10.19
N LYS A 254 -1.65 -17.91 11.20
CA LYS A 254 -2.06 -18.74 12.34
C LYS A 254 -3.08 -17.97 13.18
N ASN A 255 -4.18 -18.61 13.58
CA ASN A 255 -5.27 -18.00 14.36
C ASN A 255 -5.72 -16.64 13.79
N PRO A 256 -6.17 -16.57 12.51
CA PRO A 256 -6.37 -15.31 11.79
C PRO A 256 -7.39 -14.39 12.46
N LYS A 257 -8.48 -14.91 13.03
CA LYS A 257 -9.50 -14.09 13.74
C LYS A 257 -8.92 -13.23 14.87
N ARG A 258 -7.84 -13.66 15.52
CA ARG A 258 -7.14 -12.91 16.56
C ARG A 258 -5.94 -12.15 16.01
N ASN A 259 -5.11 -12.84 15.22
CA ASN A 259 -3.80 -12.31 14.86
C ASN A 259 -3.87 -11.25 13.75
N VAL A 260 -4.84 -11.31 12.81
CA VAL A 260 -4.98 -10.28 11.76
C VAL A 260 -5.35 -8.92 12.38
N PRO A 261 -6.45 -8.78 13.17
CA PRO A 261 -6.78 -7.51 13.79
C PRO A 261 -5.65 -6.96 14.68
N LEU A 262 -5.09 -7.80 15.53
CA LEU A 262 -4.05 -7.38 16.47
C LEU A 262 -2.78 -6.91 15.73
N SER A 263 -2.39 -7.61 14.66
CA SER A 263 -1.24 -7.20 13.84
C SER A 263 -1.45 -5.86 13.15
N ILE A 264 -2.64 -5.63 12.59
CA ILE A 264 -2.95 -4.37 11.90
C ILE A 264 -2.92 -3.21 12.88
N ILE A 265 -3.62 -3.31 14.01
CA ILE A 265 -3.68 -2.24 15.01
C ILE A 265 -2.28 -1.93 15.58
N THR A 266 -1.53 -2.98 15.94
CA THR A 266 -0.18 -2.81 16.52
C THR A 266 0.79 -2.25 15.48
N GLY A 267 0.75 -2.73 14.24
CA GLY A 267 1.61 -2.28 13.16
C GLY A 267 1.40 -0.80 12.83
N ILE A 268 0.14 -0.34 12.73
CA ILE A 268 -0.18 1.08 12.55
C ILE A 268 0.31 1.89 13.76
N GLY A 269 0.03 1.45 14.99
CA GLY A 269 0.45 2.16 16.19
C GLY A 269 1.96 2.42 16.23
N ILE A 270 2.76 1.40 15.90
CA ILE A 270 4.22 1.53 15.76
C ILE A 270 4.58 2.56 14.67
N SER A 271 3.93 2.50 13.51
CA SER A 271 4.20 3.39 12.39
C SER A 271 3.86 4.86 12.71
N VAL A 272 2.75 5.12 13.41
CA VAL A 272 2.37 6.48 13.85
C VAL A 272 3.45 7.09 14.74
N ILE A 273 3.91 6.33 15.74
CA ILE A 273 4.96 6.81 16.66
C ILE A 273 6.25 7.11 15.89
N ILE A 274 6.69 6.19 15.02
CA ILE A 274 7.88 6.37 14.22
C ILE A 274 7.76 7.60 13.32
N TYR A 275 6.64 7.81 12.67
CA TYR A 275 6.44 8.91 11.73
C TYR A 275 6.44 10.28 12.41
N ILE A 276 5.78 10.41 13.56
CA ILE A 276 5.80 11.64 14.35
C ILE A 276 7.23 11.97 14.81
N LEU A 277 7.95 10.98 15.33
CA LEU A 277 9.32 11.17 15.82
C LEU A 277 10.29 11.51 14.68
N LEU A 278 10.21 10.79 13.55
CA LEU A 278 11.12 11.00 12.42
C LEU A 278 10.90 12.36 11.73
N ASN A 279 9.64 12.74 11.49
CA ASN A 279 9.33 14.05 10.91
C ASN A 279 9.67 15.19 11.88
N GLY A 280 9.44 14.99 13.19
CA GLY A 280 9.92 15.91 14.21
C GLY A 280 11.44 16.09 14.20
N ALA A 281 12.18 14.99 13.98
CA ALA A 281 13.61 14.99 13.84
C ALA A 281 14.08 15.73 12.57
N PHE A 282 13.47 15.52 11.42
CA PHE A 282 13.78 16.24 10.19
C PHE A 282 13.62 17.76 10.36
N MET A 283 12.50 18.20 10.95
CA MET A 283 12.24 19.61 11.24
C MET A 283 13.10 20.20 12.37
N HIS A 284 13.85 19.37 13.10
CA HIS A 284 14.84 19.84 14.06
C HIS A 284 16.16 20.21 13.39
N VAL A 285 16.53 19.48 12.32
CA VAL A 285 17.79 19.67 11.58
C VAL A 285 17.67 20.70 10.49
N MET A 286 16.53 20.74 9.78
CA MET A 286 16.33 21.58 8.60
C MET A 286 15.12 22.50 8.77
N PRO A 287 15.25 23.81 8.49
CA PRO A 287 14.14 24.75 8.48
C PRO A 287 13.03 24.32 7.52
N ILE A 288 11.78 24.60 7.88
CA ILE A 288 10.60 24.22 7.07
C ILE A 288 10.65 24.88 5.68
N SER A 289 11.10 26.12 5.60
CA SER A 289 11.28 26.84 4.33
C SER A 289 12.29 26.15 3.40
N SER A 290 13.29 25.49 3.95
CA SER A 290 14.26 24.68 3.18
C SER A 290 13.67 23.34 2.78
N LEU A 291 12.93 22.67 3.66
CA LEU A 291 12.19 21.45 3.35
C LEU A 291 11.16 21.68 2.23
N ALA A 292 10.45 22.82 2.26
CA ALA A 292 9.46 23.19 1.26
C ALA A 292 10.03 23.42 -0.14
N LYS A 293 11.33 23.74 -0.25
CA LYS A 293 12.03 23.96 -1.53
C LYS A 293 12.60 22.68 -2.15
N ILE A 294 12.52 21.56 -1.45
CA ILE A 294 12.98 20.28 -1.96
C ILE A 294 12.04 19.83 -3.07
N GLY A 295 12.55 19.72 -4.30
CA GLY A 295 11.77 19.33 -5.47
C GLY A 295 11.24 17.89 -5.37
N GLU A 296 10.18 17.61 -6.09
CA GLU A 296 9.45 16.32 -6.10
C GLU A 296 10.34 15.11 -6.44
N ASN A 297 11.37 15.30 -7.26
CA ASN A 297 12.32 14.25 -7.62
C ASN A 297 13.38 13.96 -6.54
N ASN A 298 13.43 14.75 -5.47
CA ASN A 298 14.41 14.60 -4.41
C ASN A 298 13.77 13.96 -3.16
N ILE A 299 14.61 13.31 -2.37
CA ILE A 299 14.20 12.64 -1.13
C ILE A 299 14.63 13.52 0.05
N ALA A 300 13.66 14.08 0.79
CA ALA A 300 13.93 15.02 1.89
C ALA A 300 14.91 14.46 2.93
N ALA A 301 14.81 13.17 3.25
CA ALA A 301 15.71 12.51 4.19
C ALA A 301 17.18 12.55 3.76
N LEU A 302 17.48 12.56 2.46
CA LEU A 302 18.88 12.65 1.95
C LEU A 302 19.45 14.05 2.17
N GLU A 303 18.64 15.09 2.01
CA GLU A 303 19.08 16.46 2.28
C GLU A 303 19.32 16.70 3.77
N VAL A 304 18.45 16.17 4.64
CA VAL A 304 18.69 16.17 6.09
C VAL A 304 19.97 15.43 6.43
N ALA A 305 20.21 14.26 5.83
CA ALA A 305 21.42 13.47 6.05
C ALA A 305 22.68 14.19 5.58
N ARG A 306 22.60 14.98 4.51
CA ARG A 306 23.70 15.84 4.03
C ARG A 306 24.12 16.84 5.08
N ILE A 307 23.18 17.46 5.78
CA ILE A 307 23.44 18.42 6.86
C ILE A 307 24.08 17.71 8.06
N LEU A 308 23.62 16.50 8.40
CA LEU A 308 24.10 15.75 9.55
C LEU A 308 25.55 15.27 9.40
N SER A 309 25.91 14.69 8.26
CA SER A 309 27.18 13.98 8.08
C SER A 309 27.73 14.04 6.64
N GLY A 310 27.29 15.02 5.83
CA GLY A 310 27.76 15.17 4.44
C GLY A 310 27.47 13.94 3.57
N ASN A 311 28.41 13.56 2.72
CA ASN A 311 28.24 12.43 1.80
C ASN A 311 28.07 11.08 2.51
N SER A 312 28.73 10.87 3.65
CA SER A 312 28.57 9.64 4.44
C SER A 312 27.15 9.51 4.98
N GLY A 313 26.52 10.63 5.38
CA GLY A 313 25.14 10.68 5.78
C GLY A 313 24.21 10.31 4.64
N ILE A 314 24.41 10.88 3.45
CA ILE A 314 23.63 10.55 2.25
C ILE A 314 23.71 9.06 1.96
N MET A 315 24.89 8.45 1.94
CA MET A 315 25.08 7.01 1.69
C MET A 315 24.35 6.15 2.72
N ALA A 316 24.47 6.48 4.01
CA ALA A 316 23.83 5.75 5.09
C ALA A 316 22.29 5.80 4.99
N ILE A 317 21.72 6.98 4.73
CA ILE A 317 20.28 7.15 4.62
C ILE A 317 19.73 6.58 3.31
N ALA A 318 20.46 6.71 2.19
CA ALA A 318 20.09 6.08 0.93
C ALA A 318 20.02 4.54 1.07
N LEU A 319 21.00 3.94 1.78
CA LEU A 319 21.00 2.51 2.10
C LEU A 319 19.80 2.14 3.00
N LEU A 320 19.49 2.95 4.01
CA LEU A 320 18.33 2.74 4.86
C LEU A 320 17.02 2.79 4.05
N ILE A 321 16.86 3.75 3.14
CA ILE A 321 15.71 3.87 2.28
C ILE A 321 15.63 2.68 1.31
N ALA A 322 16.76 2.27 0.74
CA ALA A 322 16.81 1.08 -0.12
C ALA A 322 16.35 -0.19 0.63
N ILE A 323 16.86 -0.45 1.83
CA ILE A 323 16.42 -1.58 2.67
C ILE A 323 14.94 -1.45 3.02
N SER A 324 14.49 -0.26 3.39
CA SER A 324 13.09 0.01 3.74
C SER A 324 12.15 -0.27 2.58
N THR A 325 12.43 0.29 1.41
CA THR A 325 11.57 0.15 0.22
C THR A 325 11.63 -1.26 -0.37
N PHE A 326 12.78 -1.93 -0.32
CA PHE A 326 12.89 -3.34 -0.71
C PHE A 326 12.04 -4.26 0.18
N GLY A 327 12.00 -3.98 1.50
CA GLY A 327 11.13 -4.67 2.44
C GLY A 327 9.64 -4.41 2.18
N THR A 328 9.26 -3.17 1.92
CA THR A 328 7.88 -2.80 1.56
C THR A 328 7.47 -3.43 0.23
N LEU A 329 8.34 -3.42 -0.78
CA LEU A 329 8.14 -4.09 -2.05
C LEU A 329 7.88 -5.60 -1.86
N ASN A 330 8.69 -6.26 -1.02
CA ASN A 330 8.49 -7.68 -0.70
C ASN A 330 7.13 -7.92 -0.02
N ALA A 331 6.72 -7.07 0.91
CA ALA A 331 5.43 -7.19 1.61
C ALA A 331 4.24 -7.07 0.63
N ASN A 332 4.29 -6.13 -0.32
CA ASN A 332 3.27 -5.97 -1.36
C ASN A 332 3.22 -7.17 -2.32
N ILE A 333 4.38 -7.70 -2.73
CA ILE A 333 4.46 -8.92 -3.57
C ILE A 333 3.95 -10.15 -2.82
N ILE A 334 4.04 -10.19 -1.49
CA ILE A 334 3.37 -11.22 -0.70
C ILE A 334 1.85 -11.03 -0.72
N ALA A 335 1.37 -9.81 -0.53
CA ALA A 335 -0.03 -9.53 -0.22
C ALA A 335 -0.96 -9.56 -1.45
N TYR A 336 -0.72 -8.71 -2.45
CA TYR A 336 -1.65 -8.50 -3.57
C TYR A 336 -1.93 -9.74 -4.43
N PRO A 337 -0.99 -10.64 -4.75
CA PRO A 337 -1.30 -11.84 -5.52
C PRO A 337 -2.33 -12.77 -4.85
N ARG A 338 -2.48 -12.72 -3.50
CA ARG A 338 -3.51 -13.48 -2.78
C ARG A 338 -4.92 -12.94 -3.05
N LEU A 339 -5.04 -11.65 -3.30
CA LEU A 339 -6.29 -11.05 -3.74
C LEU A 339 -6.66 -11.58 -5.15
N TYR A 340 -5.72 -11.54 -6.10
CA TYR A 340 -5.95 -12.01 -7.48
C TYR A 340 -6.23 -13.52 -7.51
N PHE A 341 -5.55 -14.28 -6.67
CA PHE A 341 -5.83 -15.70 -6.44
C PHE A 341 -7.28 -15.90 -5.97
N ARG A 342 -7.76 -15.11 -5.00
CA ARG A 342 -9.16 -15.20 -4.53
C ARG A 342 -10.15 -14.84 -5.62
N MET A 343 -9.92 -13.78 -6.39
CA MET A 343 -10.75 -13.44 -7.55
C MET A 343 -10.86 -14.59 -8.55
N ALA A 344 -9.74 -15.29 -8.80
CA ALA A 344 -9.71 -16.42 -9.72
C ALA A 344 -10.50 -17.63 -9.17
N GLN A 345 -10.43 -17.90 -7.86
CA GLN A 345 -11.28 -18.92 -7.22
C GLN A 345 -12.77 -18.62 -7.37
N GLU A 346 -13.15 -17.35 -7.30
CA GLU A 346 -14.53 -16.89 -7.52
C GLU A 346 -14.93 -16.78 -9.01
N LYS A 347 -14.03 -17.17 -9.94
CA LYS A 347 -14.21 -17.10 -11.40
C LYS A 347 -14.39 -15.67 -11.96
N PHE A 348 -13.83 -14.67 -11.28
CA PHE A 348 -13.80 -13.27 -11.72
C PHE A 348 -12.39 -12.79 -12.12
N PHE A 349 -11.48 -13.72 -12.36
CA PHE A 349 -10.13 -13.50 -12.89
C PHE A 349 -9.71 -14.74 -13.67
N PRO A 350 -8.64 -14.70 -14.52
CA PRO A 350 -8.22 -15.87 -15.27
C PRO A 350 -8.03 -17.09 -14.36
N GLU A 351 -8.70 -18.19 -14.66
CA GLU A 351 -8.80 -19.39 -13.81
C GLU A 351 -7.43 -19.96 -13.42
N LYS A 352 -6.43 -19.82 -14.31
CA LYS A 352 -5.05 -20.25 -14.02
C LYS A 352 -4.46 -19.56 -12.80
N ALA A 353 -4.91 -18.34 -12.45
CA ALA A 353 -4.42 -17.63 -11.26
C ALA A 353 -4.88 -18.27 -9.93
N ALA A 354 -5.89 -19.16 -9.96
CA ALA A 354 -6.28 -19.99 -8.83
C ALA A 354 -5.35 -21.21 -8.58
N ASN A 355 -4.33 -21.43 -9.43
CA ASN A 355 -3.42 -22.55 -9.28
C ASN A 355 -2.42 -22.32 -8.14
N VAL A 356 -2.36 -23.29 -7.23
CA VAL A 356 -1.39 -23.34 -6.14
C VAL A 356 -0.25 -24.31 -6.51
N HIS A 357 0.99 -23.89 -6.27
CA HIS A 357 2.14 -24.73 -6.56
C HIS A 357 2.16 -25.97 -5.64
N PRO A 358 2.25 -27.22 -6.16
CA PRO A 358 2.11 -28.44 -5.34
C PRO A 358 3.12 -28.53 -4.20
N ARG A 359 4.39 -28.18 -4.45
CA ARG A 359 5.48 -28.23 -3.46
C ARG A 359 5.53 -27.02 -2.56
N PHE A 360 5.43 -25.81 -3.12
CA PHE A 360 5.66 -24.56 -2.40
C PHE A 360 4.39 -24.00 -1.75
N ARG A 361 3.21 -24.47 -2.16
CA ARG A 361 1.91 -24.04 -1.63
C ARG A 361 1.70 -22.52 -1.76
N THR A 362 2.15 -21.95 -2.88
CA THR A 362 2.03 -20.53 -3.22
C THR A 362 1.15 -20.33 -4.45
N PRO A 363 0.43 -19.21 -4.59
CA PRO A 363 -0.38 -18.89 -5.77
C PRO A 363 0.52 -18.36 -6.90
N TYR A 364 1.34 -19.23 -7.47
CA TYR A 364 2.45 -18.86 -8.34
C TYR A 364 2.02 -18.16 -9.63
N VAL A 365 0.86 -18.50 -10.21
CA VAL A 365 0.38 -17.85 -11.44
C VAL A 365 -0.08 -16.43 -11.14
N ALA A 366 -0.76 -16.21 -10.01
CA ALA A 366 -1.16 -14.87 -9.57
C ALA A 366 0.06 -13.98 -9.28
N LEU A 367 1.14 -14.55 -8.69
CA LEU A 367 2.43 -13.87 -8.51
C LEU A 367 3.01 -13.41 -9.86
N VAL A 368 3.02 -14.28 -10.88
CA VAL A 368 3.54 -13.96 -12.21
C VAL A 368 2.69 -12.88 -12.89
N TYR A 369 1.37 -12.95 -12.81
CA TYR A 369 0.49 -11.92 -13.40
C TYR A 369 0.74 -10.55 -12.76
N SER A 370 0.83 -10.49 -11.42
CA SER A 370 1.16 -9.26 -10.70
C SER A 370 2.53 -8.71 -11.11
N MET A 371 3.55 -9.58 -11.18
CA MET A 371 4.91 -9.23 -11.62
C MET A 371 4.91 -8.59 -13.01
N VAL A 372 4.30 -9.27 -13.99
CA VAL A 372 4.30 -8.80 -15.40
C VAL A 372 3.63 -7.43 -15.50
N TRP A 373 2.45 -7.26 -14.88
CA TRP A 373 1.73 -6.00 -14.95
C TRP A 373 2.48 -4.86 -14.24
N SER A 374 3.06 -5.12 -13.06
CA SER A 374 3.87 -4.10 -12.37
C SER A 374 5.11 -3.69 -13.17
N CYS A 375 5.76 -4.62 -13.87
CA CYS A 375 6.88 -4.30 -14.77
C CYS A 375 6.43 -3.42 -15.96
N ILE A 376 5.23 -3.66 -16.52
CA ILE A 376 4.66 -2.81 -17.56
C ILE A 376 4.42 -1.39 -17.03
N LEU A 377 3.89 -1.25 -15.81
CA LEU A 377 3.63 0.05 -15.20
C LEU A 377 4.92 0.84 -14.91
N ILE A 378 6.03 0.19 -14.57
CA ILE A 378 7.34 0.85 -14.42
C ILE A 378 7.75 1.53 -15.72
N ILE A 379 7.55 0.85 -16.86
CA ILE A 379 7.94 1.39 -18.17
C ILE A 379 7.04 2.56 -18.54
N SER A 380 5.75 2.48 -18.24
CA SER A 380 4.74 3.43 -18.70
C SER A 380 4.53 4.64 -17.78
N GLY A 381 4.82 4.56 -16.46
CA GLY A 381 4.41 5.55 -15.49
C GLY A 381 5.54 6.39 -14.87
N THR A 382 5.16 7.58 -14.37
CA THR A 382 5.93 8.34 -13.39
C THR A 382 5.49 7.97 -11.97
N PHE A 383 6.37 8.14 -10.99
CA PHE A 383 6.07 7.80 -9.59
C PHE A 383 4.85 8.55 -9.05
N ASP A 384 4.80 9.88 -9.24
CA ASP A 384 3.79 10.72 -8.60
C ASP A 384 2.40 10.46 -9.19
N LEU A 385 2.27 10.34 -10.51
CA LEU A 385 1.01 9.99 -11.18
C LEU A 385 0.44 8.66 -10.66
N LEU A 386 1.30 7.62 -10.54
CA LEU A 386 0.87 6.31 -10.05
C LEU A 386 0.39 6.38 -8.60
N THR A 387 1.11 7.10 -7.73
CA THR A 387 0.76 7.19 -6.30
C THR A 387 -0.56 7.90 -6.06
N ASP A 388 -0.84 8.98 -6.77
CA ASP A 388 -2.06 9.76 -6.58
C ASP A 388 -3.30 8.99 -7.08
N MET A 389 -3.17 8.29 -8.22
CA MET A 389 -4.21 7.39 -8.72
C MET A 389 -4.51 6.24 -7.77
N VAL A 390 -3.47 5.66 -7.13
CA VAL A 390 -3.60 4.59 -6.13
C VAL A 390 -4.45 5.08 -4.96
N ILE A 391 -4.07 6.18 -4.32
CA ILE A 391 -4.76 6.70 -3.14
C ILE A 391 -6.21 7.07 -3.47
N PHE A 392 -6.45 7.77 -4.56
CA PHE A 392 -7.82 8.11 -4.97
C PHE A 392 -8.69 6.86 -5.15
N ALA A 393 -8.19 5.85 -5.88
CA ALA A 393 -8.93 4.61 -6.13
C ALA A 393 -9.23 3.84 -4.83
N GLU A 394 -8.31 3.81 -3.88
CA GLU A 394 -8.50 3.13 -2.59
C GLU A 394 -9.60 3.77 -1.75
N PHE A 395 -9.59 5.08 -1.65
CA PHE A 395 -10.56 5.78 -0.81
C PHE A 395 -12.01 5.65 -1.31
N LEU A 396 -12.22 5.41 -2.62
CA LEU A 396 -13.55 5.01 -3.14
C LEU A 396 -14.08 3.75 -2.45
N PHE A 397 -13.21 2.77 -2.22
CA PHE A 397 -13.59 1.50 -1.60
C PHE A 397 -13.60 1.57 -0.07
N PHE A 398 -12.85 2.48 0.56
CA PHE A 398 -12.90 2.67 2.01
C PHE A 398 -14.26 3.20 2.48
N VAL A 399 -14.96 4.01 1.68
CA VAL A 399 -16.35 4.38 1.94
C VAL A 399 -17.22 3.13 2.04
N LEU A 400 -17.08 2.20 1.10
CA LEU A 400 -17.85 0.96 1.07
C LEU A 400 -17.50 0.05 2.25
N LEU A 401 -16.23 -0.02 2.68
CA LEU A 401 -15.83 -0.81 3.86
C LEU A 401 -16.47 -0.29 5.14
N GLY A 402 -16.47 1.03 5.34
CA GLY A 402 -17.12 1.63 6.48
C GLY A 402 -18.61 1.33 6.51
N TRP A 403 -19.29 1.53 5.39
CA TRP A 403 -20.71 1.19 5.24
C TRP A 403 -20.95 -0.31 5.43
N GLY A 404 -20.11 -1.16 4.86
CA GLY A 404 -20.18 -2.62 4.99
C GLY A 404 -20.16 -3.07 6.45
N LEU A 405 -19.26 -2.54 7.28
CA LEU A 405 -19.22 -2.86 8.71
C LEU A 405 -20.51 -2.44 9.43
N ILE A 406 -21.03 -1.24 9.16
CA ILE A 406 -22.29 -0.76 9.77
C ILE A 406 -23.45 -1.66 9.34
N LYS A 407 -23.55 -2.01 8.06
CA LYS A 407 -24.59 -2.91 7.51
C LYS A 407 -24.56 -4.29 8.18
N MET A 408 -23.37 -4.92 8.24
CA MET A 408 -23.23 -6.27 8.82
C MET A 408 -23.51 -6.28 10.33
N LYS A 409 -23.13 -5.24 11.04
CA LYS A 409 -23.42 -5.11 12.47
C LYS A 409 -24.92 -4.93 12.74
N ARG A 410 -25.60 -4.08 11.95
CA ARG A 410 -27.07 -3.88 12.03
C ARG A 410 -27.86 -5.15 11.70
N GLN A 411 -27.35 -5.98 10.78
CA GLN A 411 -27.96 -7.26 10.42
C GLN A 411 -27.68 -8.39 11.44
N GLY A 412 -26.97 -8.10 12.54
CA GLY A 412 -26.64 -9.10 13.56
C GLY A 412 -25.58 -10.13 13.14
N ARG A 413 -24.96 -9.98 11.94
CA ARG A 413 -23.93 -10.89 11.42
C ARG A 413 -22.58 -10.78 12.15
N ILE A 414 -22.37 -9.72 12.90
CA ILE A 414 -21.19 -9.51 13.73
C ILE A 414 -21.65 -9.42 15.18
N SER A 415 -21.49 -10.48 15.94
CA SER A 415 -21.85 -10.57 17.37
C SER A 415 -20.77 -9.95 18.27
N ALA A 416 -19.50 -9.97 17.85
CA ALA A 416 -18.38 -9.48 18.62
C ALA A 416 -18.52 -7.99 19.02
N LYS A 417 -18.03 -7.65 20.23
CA LYS A 417 -17.87 -6.25 20.66
C LYS A 417 -16.77 -5.63 19.80
N LEU A 418 -17.14 -4.60 19.01
CA LEU A 418 -16.21 -3.91 18.12
C LEU A 418 -15.57 -2.73 18.84
N ILE A 419 -14.25 -2.58 18.68
CA ILE A 419 -13.49 -1.42 19.19
C ILE A 419 -13.92 -0.18 18.41
N ALA A 420 -14.19 0.90 19.13
CA ALA A 420 -14.56 2.22 18.57
C ALA A 420 -15.80 2.22 17.63
N TYR A 421 -16.69 1.23 17.72
CA TYR A 421 -17.95 1.23 16.99
C TYR A 421 -19.00 2.12 17.70
N PRO A 422 -19.77 2.97 17.02
CA PRO A 422 -19.83 3.18 15.55
C PRO A 422 -18.85 4.23 15.02
N LEU A 423 -18.03 4.85 15.87
CA LEU A 423 -17.15 5.97 15.50
C LEU A 423 -16.17 5.62 14.38
N ALA A 424 -15.53 4.43 14.46
CA ALA A 424 -14.50 4.04 13.50
C ALA A 424 -15.00 4.00 12.04
N PRO A 425 -16.07 3.28 11.70
CA PRO A 425 -16.56 3.28 10.31
C PRO A 425 -17.13 4.63 9.89
N ILE A 426 -17.70 5.44 10.79
CA ILE A 426 -18.22 6.77 10.45
C ILE A 426 -17.07 7.71 10.09
N VAL A 427 -16.01 7.76 10.90
CA VAL A 427 -14.83 8.60 10.61
C VAL A 427 -14.19 8.17 9.29
N LEU A 428 -14.05 6.86 9.05
CA LEU A 428 -13.50 6.35 7.80
C LEU A 428 -14.33 6.81 6.59
N ILE A 429 -15.67 6.72 6.65
CA ILE A 429 -16.56 7.17 5.57
C ILE A 429 -16.42 8.67 5.33
N LEU A 430 -16.59 9.46 6.39
CA LEU A 430 -16.59 10.93 6.28
C LEU A 430 -15.26 11.43 5.74
N PHE A 431 -14.16 10.88 6.25
CA PHE A 431 -12.84 11.29 5.81
C PHE A 431 -12.56 10.83 4.37
N SER A 432 -12.95 9.62 3.99
CA SER A 432 -12.82 9.14 2.62
C SER A 432 -13.60 10.00 1.62
N LEU A 433 -14.83 10.38 1.95
CA LEU A 433 -15.63 11.28 1.10
C LEU A 433 -14.99 12.66 0.97
N LEU A 434 -14.51 13.22 2.08
CA LEU A 434 -13.83 14.51 2.11
C LEU A 434 -12.56 14.47 1.23
N LEU A 435 -11.78 13.41 1.31
CA LEU A 435 -10.58 13.24 0.51
C LEU A 435 -10.92 13.09 -0.98
N ILE A 436 -11.91 12.27 -1.34
CA ILE A 436 -12.35 12.09 -2.72
C ILE A 436 -12.79 13.43 -3.33
N ILE A 437 -13.61 14.21 -2.61
CA ILE A 437 -14.09 15.51 -3.08
C ILE A 437 -12.92 16.46 -3.28
N ASN A 438 -12.01 16.53 -2.30
CA ASN A 438 -10.84 17.40 -2.38
C ASN A 438 -9.92 17.03 -3.55
N THR A 439 -9.66 15.73 -3.75
CA THR A 439 -8.80 15.26 -4.87
C THR A 439 -9.43 15.54 -6.25
N ILE A 440 -10.76 15.47 -6.37
CA ILE A 440 -11.45 15.84 -7.62
C ILE A 440 -11.27 17.32 -7.92
N ILE A 441 -11.23 18.18 -6.91
CA ILE A 441 -11.10 19.64 -7.08
C ILE A 441 -9.65 20.03 -7.39
N GLU A 442 -8.70 19.49 -6.65
CA GLU A 442 -7.28 19.89 -6.72
C GLU A 442 -6.50 19.13 -7.82
N GLU A 443 -6.83 17.84 -8.04
CA GLU A 443 -6.12 16.94 -8.96
C GLU A 443 -7.09 16.22 -9.92
N PRO A 444 -7.79 16.96 -10.81
CA PRO A 444 -8.87 16.40 -11.63
C PRO A 444 -8.41 15.33 -12.62
N ILE A 445 -7.19 15.44 -13.17
CA ILE A 445 -6.66 14.49 -14.17
C ILE A 445 -6.42 13.13 -13.51
N GLN A 446 -5.80 13.10 -12.35
CA GLN A 446 -5.50 11.90 -11.58
C GLN A 446 -6.80 11.22 -11.11
N SER A 447 -7.76 12.02 -10.64
CA SER A 447 -9.06 11.54 -10.18
C SER A 447 -9.88 10.92 -11.29
N ILE A 448 -9.99 11.61 -12.44
CA ILE A 448 -10.72 11.11 -13.61
C ILE A 448 -10.06 9.85 -14.16
N SER A 449 -8.74 9.82 -14.24
CA SER A 449 -7.99 8.65 -14.70
C SER A 449 -8.22 7.45 -13.77
N GLY A 450 -8.09 7.61 -12.45
CA GLY A 450 -8.35 6.57 -11.45
C GLY A 450 -9.79 6.04 -11.51
N LEU A 451 -10.77 6.94 -11.70
CA LEU A 451 -12.17 6.57 -11.85
C LEU A 451 -12.42 5.80 -13.16
N LEU A 452 -11.91 6.27 -14.29
CA LEU A 452 -12.06 5.61 -15.58
C LEU A 452 -11.45 4.20 -15.57
N PHE A 453 -10.26 4.03 -15.00
CA PHE A 453 -9.67 2.70 -14.84
C PHE A 453 -10.53 1.79 -13.97
N THR A 454 -11.05 2.29 -12.84
CA THR A 454 -11.94 1.51 -11.98
C THR A 454 -13.21 1.11 -12.72
N LEU A 455 -13.87 2.05 -13.41
CA LEU A 455 -15.11 1.82 -14.16
C LEU A 455 -14.91 0.96 -15.40
N SER A 456 -13.71 0.92 -15.99
CA SER A 456 -13.40 0.04 -17.13
C SER A 456 -13.56 -1.45 -16.78
N GLY A 457 -13.59 -1.79 -15.51
CA GLY A 457 -13.92 -3.13 -15.03
C GLY A 457 -15.39 -3.52 -15.23
N ILE A 458 -16.32 -2.56 -15.38
CA ILE A 458 -17.77 -2.87 -15.49
C ILE A 458 -18.08 -3.82 -16.65
N PRO A 459 -17.69 -3.55 -17.92
CA PRO A 459 -17.95 -4.46 -19.01
C PRO A 459 -17.30 -5.83 -18.79
N VAL A 460 -16.12 -5.87 -18.20
CA VAL A 460 -15.42 -7.12 -17.91
C VAL A 460 -16.13 -7.93 -16.82
N TYR A 461 -16.71 -7.27 -15.81
CA TYR A 461 -17.55 -7.93 -14.82
C TYR A 461 -18.73 -8.65 -15.46
N TYR A 462 -19.46 -7.99 -16.38
CA TYR A 462 -20.60 -8.62 -17.06
C TYR A 462 -20.17 -9.78 -17.94
N TYR A 463 -19.00 -9.70 -18.58
CA TYR A 463 -18.42 -10.82 -19.32
C TYR A 463 -18.17 -12.05 -18.41
N TYR A 464 -17.48 -11.88 -17.28
CA TYR A 464 -17.23 -12.97 -16.34
C TYR A 464 -18.52 -13.50 -15.70
N ARG A 465 -19.46 -12.62 -15.36
CA ARG A 465 -20.77 -13.00 -14.82
C ARG A 465 -21.55 -13.89 -15.81
N LYS A 466 -21.60 -13.53 -17.09
CA LYS A 466 -22.23 -14.33 -18.13
C LYS A 466 -21.56 -15.69 -18.26
N LYS A 467 -20.23 -15.74 -18.32
CA LYS A 467 -19.46 -16.98 -18.37
C LYS A 467 -19.73 -17.89 -17.17
N LYS A 468 -19.81 -17.31 -15.95
CA LYS A 468 -20.11 -18.05 -14.71
C LYS A 468 -21.51 -18.66 -14.75
N ASN A 469 -22.52 -17.94 -15.23
CA ASN A 469 -23.89 -18.45 -15.35
C ASN A 469 -23.99 -19.63 -16.34
N ILE A 470 -23.35 -19.53 -17.51
CA ILE A 470 -23.32 -20.61 -18.50
C ILE A 470 -22.74 -21.90 -17.88
N ILE A 471 -21.59 -21.80 -17.15
CA ILE A 471 -20.97 -22.95 -16.50
C ILE A 471 -21.87 -23.55 -15.42
N SER A 472 -22.68 -22.74 -14.71
CA SER A 472 -23.61 -23.25 -13.70
C SER A 472 -24.83 -23.93 -14.30
N GLU A 473 -25.26 -23.52 -15.48
CA GLU A 473 -26.35 -24.17 -16.24
C GLU A 473 -25.92 -25.51 -16.86
N GLU A 474 -24.67 -25.59 -17.37
CA GLU A 474 -24.10 -26.83 -17.93
C GLU A 474 -23.77 -27.87 -16.85
N ASN A 475 -23.60 -27.48 -15.58
CA ASN A 475 -23.24 -28.40 -14.48
C ASN A 475 -24.06 -28.08 -13.20
N PRO A 476 -25.33 -28.50 -13.10
CA PRO A 476 -26.23 -28.18 -11.98
C PRO A 476 -25.72 -28.62 -10.61
N SER A 477 -24.85 -29.64 -10.54
CA SER A 477 -24.21 -30.09 -9.30
C SER A 477 -23.25 -29.05 -8.70
N PHE A 478 -22.72 -28.13 -9.50
CA PHE A 478 -21.91 -27.01 -9.05
C PHE A 478 -22.73 -25.84 -8.47
N GLY A 479 -23.99 -25.68 -8.91
CA GLY A 479 -24.86 -24.58 -8.48
C GLY A 479 -25.30 -24.63 -7.02
N LYS A 480 -25.36 -25.81 -6.40
CA LYS A 480 -25.77 -25.97 -4.99
C LYS A 480 -24.69 -25.61 -3.96
N ILE A 481 -23.41 -25.62 -4.35
CA ILE A 481 -22.28 -25.29 -3.43
C ILE A 481 -22.04 -23.76 -3.32
N ILE A 482 -22.68 -22.96 -4.19
CA ILE A 482 -22.41 -21.51 -4.31
C ILE A 482 -23.53 -20.66 -3.69
N LEU A 483 -24.67 -21.25 -3.34
CA LEU A 483 -25.86 -20.54 -2.79
C LEU A 483 -26.04 -20.70 -1.27
N ASP A 484 -25.30 -21.58 -0.62
CA ASP A 484 -25.16 -21.72 0.83
C ASP A 484 -23.83 -21.07 1.31
#